data_484a57918700cfbac0ce63f07c516218
#
_entry.id   484a57918700cfbac0ce63f07c516218
#
_cell.length_a   1.000
_cell.length_b   1.000
_cell.length_c   1.000
_cell.angle_alpha   90.00
_cell.angle_beta   90.00
_cell.angle_gamma   90.00
#
_symmetry.space_group_name_H-M   'P 1'
#
loop_
_entity.id
_entity.type
_entity.pdbx_description
1 polymer ?
#
loop_
_entity_poly.entity_id
_entity_poly.type
_entity_poly.pdbx_seq_one_letter_code
_entity_poly.pdbx_strand_id
1 'polypeptide(L)'
;MGHVRWGRACWLTARALIAALVVGVMCGRAASGQTPAGPTPSPAAPPAAPASPDKVVLKVGDQSVTEGQIEKAIHALPPQAQNSLARQGKKPFGDEYVLMLLLSQEALSNHLDQTADYKETLALTRLKMLAQAEYQQIAQKVVVTPEETSKYFATHQNDFEELQVLQVTVRKKPEGSKEGTPGFSPDEAKARAEEIRKAFIAGQDPKQVAEKFQIANIIRVDSQPFAVRRGQMRADFEKAVFDLPAGQVTELFDFGTALGFVKVVSHQPGDLKGATPKIESTLRQQKINSALDALKVNAKIWVDDAYFTSPAAQQGPPKPPSTPGAPPVPK
;
A
#
# COMPACT_ATOMS: atom_id res chain seq x y z
N MET A 1 -28.50 -33.10 41.48
CA MET A 1 -27.20 -33.19 42.16
C MET A 1 -26.12 -33.37 41.10
N GLY A 2 -25.12 -32.53 41.08
CA GLY A 2 -23.94 -32.68 40.20
C GLY A 2 -23.71 -31.52 39.25
N HIS A 3 -23.35 -30.32 39.78
CA HIS A 3 -22.85 -29.22 39.01
C HIS A 3 -21.41 -29.51 38.55
N VAL A 4 -21.14 -29.50 37.25
CA VAL A 4 -19.77 -29.38 36.72
C VAL A 4 -19.58 -27.97 36.15
N ARG A 5 -18.89 -27.16 36.97
CA ARG A 5 -18.36 -25.85 36.58
C ARG A 5 -17.13 -26.08 35.67
N TRP A 6 -17.23 -25.70 34.41
CA TRP A 6 -16.05 -25.60 33.55
C TRP A 6 -15.53 -24.14 33.55
N GLY A 7 -14.32 -24.02 34.06
CA GLY A 7 -13.62 -22.74 34.23
C GLY A 7 -13.27 -22.08 32.92
N ARG A 8 -13.64 -20.81 32.85
CA ARG A 8 -13.11 -19.85 31.87
C ARG A 8 -11.72 -19.41 32.36
N ALA A 9 -10.66 -19.91 31.77
CA ALA A 9 -9.35 -19.25 31.79
C ALA A 9 -8.42 -19.91 30.79
N CYS A 10 -7.66 -19.07 30.09
CA CYS A 10 -6.55 -19.35 29.13
C CYS A 10 -6.86 -19.28 27.63
N TRP A 11 -7.29 -18.10 27.18
CA TRP A 11 -7.06 -17.73 25.77
C TRP A 11 -6.69 -16.24 25.64
N LEU A 12 -5.74 -15.77 26.43
CA LEU A 12 -5.21 -14.40 26.33
C LEU A 12 -3.76 -14.36 26.79
N THR A 13 -2.85 -15.00 26.05
CA THR A 13 -1.40 -14.67 26.12
C THR A 13 -0.65 -15.34 24.97
N ALA A 14 -0.79 -14.83 23.76
CA ALA A 14 0.18 -15.10 22.68
C ALA A 14 0.18 -13.96 21.64
N ARG A 15 0.27 -12.72 22.15
CA ARG A 15 0.54 -11.55 21.29
C ARG A 15 1.39 -10.58 22.09
N ALA A 16 2.70 -10.79 22.09
CA ALA A 16 3.74 -9.76 22.29
C ALA A 16 5.05 -10.49 22.57
N LEU A 17 5.94 -10.48 21.62
CA LEU A 17 7.39 -10.56 21.80
C LEU A 17 8.08 -10.71 20.45
N ILE A 18 8.18 -9.63 19.69
CA ILE A 18 9.32 -9.37 18.80
C ILE A 18 9.45 -7.84 18.72
N ALA A 19 10.14 -7.28 19.68
CA ALA A 19 10.82 -5.98 19.50
C ALA A 19 11.97 -5.89 20.51
N ALA A 20 13.10 -5.48 20.01
CA ALA A 20 14.29 -4.98 20.72
C ALA A 20 15.28 -6.01 21.28
N LEU A 21 16.44 -6.06 20.62
CA LEU A 21 17.74 -5.97 21.27
C LEU A 21 18.84 -5.70 20.22
N VAL A 22 19.14 -4.43 20.06
CA VAL A 22 20.44 -3.97 19.57
C VAL A 22 20.89 -2.89 20.54
N VAL A 23 21.82 -3.19 21.40
CA VAL A 23 22.68 -2.19 22.03
C VAL A 23 24.07 -2.82 22.18
N GLY A 24 25.04 -2.15 21.59
CA GLY A 24 26.40 -2.52 21.61
C GLY A 24 27.09 -2.25 22.93
N VAL A 25 28.21 -2.91 23.13
CA VAL A 25 29.29 -2.45 24.05
C VAL A 25 30.61 -2.58 23.33
N MET A 26 31.17 -1.43 22.99
CA MET A 26 32.61 -1.31 22.73
C MET A 26 33.36 -1.37 24.06
N CYS A 27 34.34 -2.23 24.16
CA CYS A 27 35.49 -2.03 25.04
C CYS A 27 36.74 -2.66 24.42
N GLY A 28 37.65 -1.82 24.06
CA GLY A 28 38.95 -2.23 23.54
C GLY A 28 39.87 -2.77 24.61
N ARG A 29 40.72 -3.70 24.18
CA ARG A 29 42.06 -3.92 24.80
C ARG A 29 43.00 -4.51 23.75
N ALA A 30 44.08 -3.80 23.54
CA ALA A 30 45.22 -4.27 22.79
C ALA A 30 46.02 -5.30 23.62
N ALA A 31 46.41 -6.40 22.99
CA ALA A 31 47.63 -7.14 23.36
C ALA A 31 48.00 -8.21 22.33
N SER A 32 49.14 -8.05 21.69
CA SER A 32 50.15 -9.07 21.36
C SER A 32 49.81 -10.21 20.40
N GLY A 33 50.44 -10.12 19.25
CA GLY A 33 50.66 -11.08 18.20
C GLY A 33 50.76 -12.57 18.57
N GLN A 34 49.86 -13.31 17.90
CA GLN A 34 50.07 -14.69 17.45
C GLN A 34 49.24 -14.85 16.19
N THR A 35 49.88 -15.23 15.10
CA THR A 35 49.27 -15.58 13.84
C THR A 35 48.46 -16.87 14.04
N PRO A 36 47.12 -16.88 13.96
CA PRO A 36 46.39 -18.12 13.90
C PRO A 36 46.40 -18.62 12.45
N ALA A 37 46.73 -19.89 12.28
CA ALA A 37 46.50 -20.63 11.03
C ALA A 37 45.10 -20.37 10.54
N GLY A 38 44.96 -20.09 9.24
CA GLY A 38 43.68 -19.81 8.59
C GLY A 38 42.69 -20.97 8.80
N PRO A 39 41.39 -20.68 8.95
CA PRO A 39 40.39 -21.72 9.03
C PRO A 39 40.41 -22.52 7.72
N THR A 40 40.62 -23.83 7.86
CA THR A 40 40.40 -24.79 6.77
C THR A 40 39.06 -24.56 6.17
N PRO A 41 38.87 -24.44 4.83
CA PRO A 41 37.56 -24.30 4.23
C PRO A 41 36.74 -25.54 4.60
N SER A 42 35.64 -25.30 5.31
CA SER A 42 34.60 -26.33 5.54
C SER A 42 34.17 -26.92 4.19
N PRO A 43 34.08 -28.23 4.05
CA PRO A 43 33.60 -28.81 2.79
C PRO A 43 32.29 -28.15 2.40
N ALA A 44 32.24 -27.58 1.21
CA ALA A 44 31.00 -27.04 0.64
C ALA A 44 29.92 -28.13 0.72
N ALA A 45 28.78 -27.79 1.31
CA ALA A 45 27.63 -28.68 1.30
C ALA A 45 27.37 -29.13 -0.15
N PRO A 46 27.09 -30.41 -0.40
CA PRO A 46 26.82 -30.89 -1.74
C PRO A 46 25.68 -30.09 -2.36
N PRO A 47 25.72 -29.74 -3.65
CA PRO A 47 24.66 -29.03 -4.31
C PRO A 47 23.35 -29.77 -4.08
N ALA A 48 22.31 -29.08 -3.66
CA ALA A 48 20.98 -29.67 -3.48
C ALA A 48 20.61 -30.40 -4.79
N ALA A 49 20.23 -31.66 -4.69
CA ALA A 49 19.79 -32.45 -5.84
C ALA A 49 18.63 -31.71 -6.54
N PRO A 50 18.55 -31.73 -7.89
CA PRO A 50 17.49 -31.07 -8.60
C PRO A 50 16.14 -31.55 -8.09
N ALA A 51 15.25 -30.58 -7.82
CA ALA A 51 13.90 -30.84 -7.32
C ALA A 51 13.17 -31.79 -8.28
N SER A 52 12.76 -32.96 -7.79
CA SER A 52 11.96 -33.93 -8.57
C SER A 52 10.49 -33.65 -8.25
N PRO A 53 9.70 -33.05 -9.16
CA PRO A 53 8.32 -32.59 -8.86
C PRO A 53 7.41 -33.74 -8.39
N ASP A 54 7.73 -34.98 -8.76
CA ASP A 54 6.95 -36.18 -8.40
C ASP A 54 7.44 -36.89 -7.13
N LYS A 55 8.52 -36.40 -6.51
CA LYS A 55 9.03 -36.98 -5.28
C LYS A 55 8.02 -36.74 -4.13
N VAL A 56 7.58 -37.82 -3.49
CA VAL A 56 6.72 -37.75 -2.31
C VAL A 56 7.54 -37.21 -1.13
N VAL A 57 7.11 -36.09 -0.55
CA VAL A 57 7.78 -35.41 0.58
C VAL A 57 6.96 -35.42 1.85
N LEU A 58 5.67 -35.82 1.78
CA LEU A 58 4.78 -35.89 2.91
C LEU A 58 3.74 -36.97 2.71
N LYS A 59 3.38 -37.72 3.78
CA LYS A 59 2.30 -38.70 3.80
C LYS A 59 1.46 -38.53 5.04
N VAL A 60 0.12 -38.59 4.86
CA VAL A 60 -0.86 -38.59 5.96
C VAL A 60 -1.89 -39.67 5.65
N GLY A 61 -1.84 -40.78 6.38
CA GLY A 61 -2.61 -41.96 6.02
C GLY A 61 -2.25 -42.45 4.61
N ASP A 62 -3.26 -42.65 3.78
CA ASP A 62 -3.11 -43.06 2.38
C ASP A 62 -2.81 -41.89 1.41
N GLN A 63 -2.91 -40.65 1.90
CA GLN A 63 -2.67 -39.45 1.08
C GLN A 63 -1.18 -39.13 1.01
N SER A 64 -0.66 -39.03 -0.20
CA SER A 64 0.71 -38.64 -0.48
C SER A 64 0.75 -37.26 -1.13
N VAL A 65 1.68 -36.42 -0.70
CA VAL A 65 1.90 -35.08 -1.26
C VAL A 65 3.30 -35.00 -1.84
N THR A 66 3.38 -34.52 -3.07
CA THR A 66 4.66 -34.41 -3.79
C THR A 66 5.35 -33.07 -3.52
N GLU A 67 6.65 -33.03 -3.80
CA GLU A 67 7.46 -31.82 -3.75
C GLU A 67 6.85 -30.70 -4.61
N GLY A 68 6.42 -31.02 -5.84
CA GLY A 68 5.79 -30.05 -6.74
C GLY A 68 4.47 -29.50 -6.20
N GLN A 69 3.70 -30.28 -5.45
CA GLN A 69 2.47 -29.78 -4.80
C GLN A 69 2.79 -28.83 -3.65
N ILE A 70 3.79 -29.15 -2.82
CA ILE A 70 4.24 -28.26 -1.75
C ILE A 70 4.80 -26.96 -2.32
N GLU A 71 5.63 -27.01 -3.36
CA GLU A 71 6.15 -25.80 -4.00
C GLU A 71 5.03 -24.90 -4.55
N LYS A 72 4.03 -25.48 -5.21
CA LYS A 72 2.85 -24.72 -5.67
C LYS A 72 2.09 -24.07 -4.52
N ALA A 73 1.94 -24.78 -3.41
CA ALA A 73 1.29 -24.24 -2.22
C ALA A 73 2.10 -23.09 -1.60
N ILE A 74 3.43 -23.22 -1.54
CA ILE A 74 4.34 -22.15 -1.07
C ILE A 74 4.27 -20.93 -1.98
N HIS A 75 4.28 -21.13 -3.30
CA HIS A 75 4.16 -20.03 -4.29
C HIS A 75 2.83 -19.29 -4.22
N ALA A 76 1.77 -19.94 -3.75
CA ALA A 76 0.47 -19.31 -3.53
C ALA A 76 0.42 -18.41 -2.27
N LEU A 77 1.42 -18.49 -1.39
CA LEU A 77 1.50 -17.64 -0.19
C LEU A 77 1.88 -16.19 -0.54
N PRO A 78 1.53 -15.22 0.32
CA PRO A 78 2.01 -13.85 0.21
C PRO A 78 3.55 -13.77 0.22
N PRO A 79 4.17 -12.82 -0.51
CA PRO A 79 5.64 -12.72 -0.62
C PRO A 79 6.39 -12.68 0.71
N GLN A 80 5.78 -12.07 1.75
CA GLN A 80 6.37 -12.04 3.09
C GLN A 80 6.51 -13.44 3.71
N ALA A 81 5.47 -14.29 3.55
CA ALA A 81 5.48 -15.66 4.03
C ALA A 81 6.50 -16.52 3.25
N GLN A 82 6.57 -16.36 1.92
CA GLN A 82 7.57 -17.03 1.10
C GLN A 82 9.00 -16.65 1.53
N ASN A 83 9.27 -15.37 1.76
CA ASN A 83 10.57 -14.89 2.26
C ASN A 83 10.90 -15.41 3.66
N SER A 84 9.91 -15.60 4.52
CA SER A 84 10.09 -16.21 5.84
C SER A 84 10.49 -17.67 5.73
N LEU A 85 9.79 -18.44 4.90
CA LEU A 85 10.12 -19.86 4.64
C LEU A 85 11.49 -20.04 3.99
N ALA A 86 11.90 -19.14 3.10
CA ALA A 86 13.24 -19.17 2.50
C ALA A 86 14.35 -19.01 3.54
N ARG A 87 14.11 -18.25 4.62
CA ARG A 87 15.08 -18.02 5.70
C ARG A 87 15.05 -19.10 6.80
N GLN A 88 13.84 -19.56 7.17
CA GLN A 88 13.62 -20.47 8.30
C GLN A 88 13.55 -21.95 7.89
N GLY A 89 13.50 -22.21 6.57
CA GLY A 89 13.26 -23.55 6.03
C GLY A 89 11.77 -23.90 5.91
N LYS A 90 11.47 -24.99 5.21
CA LYS A 90 10.09 -25.38 4.86
C LYS A 90 9.40 -26.22 5.93
N LYS A 91 10.12 -26.63 6.98
CA LYS A 91 9.55 -27.55 7.97
C LYS A 91 8.29 -27.00 8.70
N PRO A 92 8.26 -25.76 9.18
CA PRO A 92 7.04 -25.20 9.81
C PRO A 92 5.83 -25.24 8.89
N PHE A 93 6.01 -24.96 7.60
CA PHE A 93 4.95 -25.06 6.60
C PHE A 93 4.51 -26.51 6.39
N GLY A 94 5.45 -27.45 6.37
CA GLY A 94 5.15 -28.88 6.27
C GLY A 94 4.31 -29.38 7.44
N ASP A 95 4.64 -28.98 8.67
CA ASP A 95 3.90 -29.35 9.87
C ASP A 95 2.48 -28.75 9.86
N GLU A 96 2.31 -27.50 9.41
CA GLU A 96 1.00 -26.86 9.22
C GLU A 96 0.18 -27.56 8.12
N TYR A 97 0.83 -27.95 7.02
CA TYR A 97 0.19 -28.66 5.90
C TYR A 97 -0.32 -30.03 6.34
N VAL A 98 0.44 -30.77 7.19
CA VAL A 98 -0.01 -32.03 7.80
C VAL A 98 -1.28 -31.83 8.62
N LEU A 99 -1.29 -30.82 9.49
CA LEU A 99 -2.47 -30.49 10.31
C LEU A 99 -3.69 -30.16 9.44
N MET A 100 -3.48 -29.40 8.37
CA MET A 100 -4.54 -29.07 7.41
C MET A 100 -5.13 -30.32 6.75
N LEU A 101 -4.28 -31.27 6.35
CA LEU A 101 -4.72 -32.55 5.77
C LEU A 101 -5.51 -33.38 6.78
N LEU A 102 -5.03 -33.50 8.03
CA LEU A 102 -5.73 -34.25 9.07
C LEU A 102 -7.10 -33.65 9.38
N LEU A 103 -7.18 -32.31 9.55
CA LEU A 103 -8.46 -31.62 9.77
C LEU A 103 -9.39 -31.76 8.57
N SER A 104 -8.87 -31.75 7.34
CA SER A 104 -9.68 -31.95 6.14
C SER A 104 -10.25 -33.36 6.07
N GLN A 105 -9.47 -34.39 6.41
CA GLN A 105 -9.94 -35.77 6.46
C GLN A 105 -11.04 -35.96 7.53
N GLU A 106 -10.85 -35.40 8.71
CA GLU A 106 -11.86 -35.44 9.78
C GLU A 106 -13.13 -34.69 9.39
N ALA A 107 -13.00 -33.51 8.71
CA ALA A 107 -14.14 -32.77 8.19
C ALA A 107 -14.95 -33.56 7.17
N LEU A 108 -14.27 -34.33 6.28
CA LEU A 108 -14.94 -35.20 5.32
C LEU A 108 -15.66 -36.38 6.01
N SER A 109 -15.03 -36.97 7.01
CA SER A 109 -15.69 -38.07 7.80
C SER A 109 -16.94 -37.59 8.54
N ASN A 110 -16.94 -36.32 8.95
CA ASN A 110 -18.06 -35.64 9.59
C ASN A 110 -19.07 -35.02 8.61
N HIS A 111 -18.90 -35.25 7.29
CA HIS A 111 -19.74 -34.74 6.20
C HIS A 111 -19.87 -33.22 6.18
N LEU A 112 -18.88 -32.47 6.65
CA LEU A 112 -18.92 -31.01 6.65
C LEU A 112 -18.91 -30.44 5.22
N ASP A 113 -18.36 -31.17 4.26
CA ASP A 113 -18.40 -30.85 2.82
C ASP A 113 -19.81 -30.89 2.22
N GLN A 114 -20.78 -31.55 2.92
CA GLN A 114 -22.17 -31.62 2.47
C GLN A 114 -23.04 -30.51 3.04
N THR A 115 -22.56 -29.71 3.98
CA THR A 115 -23.29 -28.59 4.56
C THR A 115 -23.60 -27.52 3.51
N ALA A 116 -24.73 -26.82 3.68
CA ALA A 116 -25.14 -25.73 2.80
C ALA A 116 -24.06 -24.62 2.75
N ASP A 117 -23.57 -24.19 3.93
CA ASP A 117 -22.57 -23.15 4.08
C ASP A 117 -21.26 -23.48 3.33
N TYR A 118 -20.80 -24.72 3.43
CA TYR A 118 -19.61 -25.16 2.70
C TYR A 118 -19.83 -25.11 1.19
N LYS A 119 -20.97 -25.64 0.70
CA LYS A 119 -21.29 -25.65 -0.73
C LYS A 119 -21.43 -24.25 -1.30
N GLU A 120 -22.08 -23.34 -0.59
CA GLU A 120 -22.21 -21.93 -0.99
C GLU A 120 -20.86 -21.21 -1.00
N THR A 121 -20.06 -21.40 0.05
CA THR A 121 -18.70 -20.85 0.13
C THR A 121 -17.81 -21.36 -0.99
N LEU A 122 -17.88 -22.66 -1.30
CA LEU A 122 -17.11 -23.27 -2.38
C LEU A 122 -17.55 -22.71 -3.74
N ALA A 123 -18.85 -22.57 -3.98
CA ALA A 123 -19.41 -22.00 -5.21
C ALA A 123 -18.94 -20.56 -5.42
N LEU A 124 -19.00 -19.73 -4.36
CA LEU A 124 -18.52 -18.34 -4.40
C LEU A 124 -17.00 -18.27 -4.63
N THR A 125 -16.23 -19.14 -3.98
CA THR A 125 -14.77 -19.22 -4.14
C THR A 125 -14.42 -19.58 -5.58
N ARG A 126 -15.09 -20.58 -6.16
CA ARG A 126 -14.93 -20.99 -7.56
C ARG A 126 -15.25 -19.83 -8.51
N LEU A 127 -16.37 -19.12 -8.28
CA LEU A 127 -16.75 -17.95 -9.07
C LEU A 127 -15.66 -16.88 -9.07
N LYS A 128 -15.13 -16.52 -7.89
CA LYS A 128 -14.05 -15.54 -7.74
C LYS A 128 -12.78 -15.98 -8.47
N MET A 129 -12.39 -17.24 -8.34
CA MET A 129 -11.18 -17.77 -8.99
C MET A 129 -11.30 -17.74 -10.52
N LEU A 130 -12.46 -18.13 -11.06
CA LEU A 130 -12.71 -18.10 -12.50
C LEU A 130 -12.75 -16.67 -13.04
N ALA A 131 -13.40 -15.75 -12.35
CA ALA A 131 -13.44 -14.34 -12.72
C ALA A 131 -12.03 -13.72 -12.70
N GLN A 132 -11.24 -14.03 -11.68
CA GLN A 132 -9.84 -13.57 -11.59
C GLN A 132 -8.97 -14.14 -12.71
N ALA A 133 -9.13 -15.42 -13.03
CA ALA A 133 -8.37 -16.08 -14.12
C ALA A 133 -8.69 -15.44 -15.49
N GLU A 134 -9.98 -15.19 -15.78
CA GLU A 134 -10.39 -14.53 -17.03
C GLU A 134 -9.91 -13.09 -17.10
N TYR A 135 -10.02 -12.34 -15.99
CA TYR A 135 -9.47 -10.98 -15.94
C TYR A 135 -7.97 -10.95 -16.25
N GLN A 136 -7.20 -11.88 -15.67
CA GLN A 136 -5.77 -11.99 -15.96
C GLN A 136 -5.50 -12.36 -17.42
N GLN A 137 -6.30 -13.25 -18.00
CA GLN A 137 -6.18 -13.62 -19.41
C GLN A 137 -6.45 -12.43 -20.33
N ILE A 138 -7.51 -11.64 -20.04
CA ILE A 138 -7.81 -10.40 -20.76
C ILE A 138 -6.64 -9.43 -20.64
N ALA A 139 -6.13 -9.20 -19.44
CA ALA A 139 -5.02 -8.28 -19.19
C ALA A 139 -3.72 -8.69 -19.90
N GLN A 140 -3.44 -10.01 -20.00
CA GLN A 140 -2.27 -10.53 -20.72
C GLN A 140 -2.40 -10.38 -22.23
N LYS A 141 -3.61 -10.49 -22.79
CA LYS A 141 -3.86 -10.31 -24.22
C LYS A 141 -3.78 -8.85 -24.68
N VAL A 142 -3.89 -7.89 -23.75
CA VAL A 142 -3.84 -6.47 -24.09
C VAL A 142 -2.41 -6.06 -24.39
N VAL A 143 -2.18 -5.67 -25.65
CA VAL A 143 -0.93 -5.07 -26.12
C VAL A 143 -1.19 -3.59 -26.45
N VAL A 144 -0.29 -2.72 -26.01
CA VAL A 144 -0.24 -1.31 -26.39
C VAL A 144 0.95 -1.14 -27.35
N THR A 145 0.69 -0.61 -28.54
CA THR A 145 1.74 -0.44 -29.53
C THR A 145 2.40 0.94 -29.42
N PRO A 146 3.65 1.10 -29.93
CA PRO A 146 4.31 2.42 -29.97
C PRO A 146 3.52 3.46 -30.76
N GLU A 147 2.82 3.05 -31.84
CA GLU A 147 1.96 3.93 -32.64
C GLU A 147 0.79 4.46 -31.85
N GLU A 148 0.14 3.62 -31.06
CA GLU A 148 -0.95 4.02 -30.17
C GLU A 148 -0.46 5.00 -29.10
N THR A 149 0.72 4.74 -28.54
CA THR A 149 1.37 5.62 -27.56
C THR A 149 1.68 6.98 -28.16
N SER A 150 2.27 7.00 -29.35
CA SER A 150 2.59 8.25 -30.08
C SER A 150 1.33 9.03 -30.45
N LYS A 151 0.28 8.34 -30.93
CA LYS A 151 -1.00 8.96 -31.26
C LYS A 151 -1.67 9.57 -30.03
N TYR A 152 -1.69 8.82 -28.91
CA TYR A 152 -2.24 9.33 -27.66
C TYR A 152 -1.50 10.57 -27.18
N PHE A 153 -0.17 10.54 -27.18
CA PHE A 153 0.66 11.67 -26.82
C PHE A 153 0.36 12.90 -27.69
N ALA A 154 0.29 12.75 -29.01
CA ALA A 154 0.02 13.84 -29.95
C ALA A 154 -1.34 14.52 -29.70
N THR A 155 -2.34 13.77 -29.24
CA THR A 155 -3.70 14.28 -28.97
C THR A 155 -3.89 14.80 -27.54
N HIS A 156 -2.94 14.52 -26.63
CA HIS A 156 -3.03 14.84 -25.20
C HIS A 156 -1.77 15.54 -24.67
N GLN A 157 -1.09 16.32 -25.53
CA GLN A 157 0.20 16.94 -25.17
C GLN A 157 0.13 17.78 -23.88
N ASN A 158 -0.97 18.48 -23.66
CA ASN A 158 -1.17 19.32 -22.48
C ASN A 158 -1.22 18.52 -21.18
N ASP A 159 -1.62 17.23 -21.23
CA ASP A 159 -1.68 16.36 -20.05
C ASP A 159 -0.28 15.94 -19.57
N PHE A 160 0.72 16.10 -20.44
CA PHE A 160 2.13 15.74 -20.20
C PHE A 160 3.05 16.94 -20.06
N GLU A 161 2.46 18.14 -19.99
CA GLU A 161 3.19 19.37 -19.73
C GLU A 161 3.97 19.28 -18.42
N GLU A 162 5.19 19.81 -18.44
CA GLU A 162 6.06 19.93 -17.27
C GLU A 162 6.30 21.40 -16.96
N LEU A 163 6.12 21.76 -15.70
CA LEU A 163 6.46 23.11 -15.23
C LEU A 163 7.77 23.09 -14.47
N GLN A 164 8.58 24.11 -14.66
CA GLN A 164 9.63 24.44 -13.72
C GLN A 164 9.08 25.43 -12.70
N VAL A 165 9.13 25.08 -11.44
CA VAL A 165 8.51 25.87 -10.38
C VAL A 165 9.44 26.11 -9.20
N LEU A 166 9.22 27.20 -8.49
CA LEU A 166 9.78 27.47 -7.16
C LEU A 166 8.64 27.45 -6.15
N GLN A 167 8.77 26.67 -5.11
CA GLN A 167 7.77 26.56 -4.06
C GLN A 167 8.24 27.25 -2.77
N VAL A 168 7.30 27.91 -2.09
CA VAL A 168 7.48 28.42 -0.75
C VAL A 168 6.42 27.82 0.15
N THR A 169 6.84 27.37 1.33
CA THR A 169 5.92 26.89 2.37
C THR A 169 6.26 27.47 3.72
N VAL A 170 5.24 27.91 4.46
CA VAL A 170 5.32 28.44 5.82
C VAL A 170 4.48 27.56 6.73
N ARG A 171 5.12 26.90 7.68
CA ARG A 171 4.48 25.97 8.59
C ARG A 171 3.60 26.68 9.60
N LYS A 172 2.38 26.21 9.79
CA LYS A 172 1.46 26.64 10.84
C LYS A 172 1.60 25.75 12.08
N LYS A 173 1.43 26.33 13.25
CA LYS A 173 1.19 25.56 14.48
C LYS A 173 -0.25 25.07 14.47
N PRO A 174 -0.55 23.79 14.78
CA PRO A 174 -1.90 23.34 15.05
C PRO A 174 -2.51 24.13 16.23
N GLU A 175 -3.81 24.37 16.21
CA GLU A 175 -4.49 24.96 17.35
C GLU A 175 -4.31 24.10 18.61
N GLY A 176 -4.07 24.74 19.75
CA GLY A 176 -3.81 24.04 21.02
C GLY A 176 -2.42 23.40 21.14
N SER A 177 -1.49 23.70 20.23
CA SER A 177 -0.11 23.19 20.31
C SER A 177 0.59 23.64 21.58
N LYS A 178 1.43 22.76 22.12
CA LYS A 178 2.30 23.06 23.26
C LYS A 178 3.30 24.17 22.91
N GLU A 179 3.72 24.91 23.93
CA GLU A 179 4.82 25.88 23.80
C GLU A 179 6.08 25.18 23.28
N GLY A 180 6.78 25.80 22.32
CA GLY A 180 7.94 25.21 21.65
C GLY A 180 7.63 24.38 20.39
N THR A 181 6.34 24.15 20.02
CA THR A 181 6.00 23.50 18.74
C THR A 181 6.48 24.34 17.57
N PRO A 182 7.27 23.78 16.61
CA PRO A 182 7.75 24.53 15.46
C PRO A 182 6.62 25.00 14.53
N GLY A 183 6.64 26.26 14.13
CA GLY A 183 5.66 26.87 13.25
C GLY A 183 5.18 28.22 13.78
N PHE A 184 4.38 28.93 13.00
CA PHE A 184 3.75 30.19 13.34
C PHE A 184 2.27 30.01 13.63
N SER A 185 1.66 30.97 14.34
CA SER A 185 0.19 31.05 14.38
C SER A 185 -0.37 31.20 12.95
N PRO A 186 -1.65 30.87 12.70
CA PRO A 186 -2.23 31.02 11.36
C PRO A 186 -2.05 32.40 10.75
N ASP A 187 -2.27 33.45 11.53
CA ASP A 187 -2.14 34.85 11.08
C ASP A 187 -0.68 35.26 10.82
N GLU A 188 0.24 34.84 11.68
CA GLU A 188 1.68 35.08 11.47
C GLU A 188 2.18 34.32 10.26
N ALA A 189 1.76 33.06 10.08
CA ALA A 189 2.13 32.27 8.91
C ALA A 189 1.64 32.91 7.61
N LYS A 190 0.41 33.45 7.61
CA LYS A 190 -0.14 34.21 6.48
C LYS A 190 0.64 35.49 6.20
N ALA A 191 0.92 36.28 7.22
CA ALA A 191 1.70 37.51 7.07
C ALA A 191 3.10 37.23 6.50
N ARG A 192 3.78 36.19 7.02
CA ARG A 192 5.10 35.78 6.51
C ARG A 192 5.05 35.28 5.08
N ALA A 193 4.07 34.43 4.76
CA ALA A 193 3.91 33.91 3.39
C ALA A 193 3.62 35.05 2.40
N GLU A 194 2.79 36.04 2.76
CA GLU A 194 2.52 37.21 1.93
C GLU A 194 3.75 38.12 1.76
N GLU A 195 4.55 38.30 2.80
CA GLU A 195 5.82 39.04 2.71
C GLU A 195 6.76 38.42 1.70
N ILE A 196 6.94 37.08 1.77
CA ILE A 196 7.78 36.34 0.86
C ILE A 196 7.18 36.37 -0.58
N ARG A 197 5.86 36.21 -0.68
CA ARG A 197 5.15 36.25 -1.97
C ARG A 197 5.35 37.61 -2.68
N LYS A 198 5.27 38.72 -1.96
CA LYS A 198 5.56 40.06 -2.50
C LYS A 198 6.99 40.17 -3.03
N ALA A 199 7.99 39.57 -2.35
CA ALA A 199 9.35 39.55 -2.82
C ALA A 199 9.50 38.81 -4.17
N PHE A 200 8.81 37.66 -4.32
CA PHE A 200 8.77 36.91 -5.57
C PHE A 200 8.05 37.64 -6.71
N ILE A 201 6.95 38.34 -6.40
CA ILE A 201 6.21 39.18 -7.36
C ILE A 201 7.08 40.36 -7.80
N ALA A 202 7.83 40.95 -6.88
CA ALA A 202 8.78 42.05 -7.20
C ALA A 202 10.02 41.58 -7.98
N GLY A 203 10.15 40.30 -8.29
CA GLY A 203 11.25 39.75 -9.10
C GLY A 203 12.57 39.63 -8.35
N GLN A 204 12.58 39.60 -7.02
CA GLN A 204 13.80 39.40 -6.26
C GLN A 204 14.40 38.02 -6.55
N ASP A 205 15.73 37.95 -6.49
CA ASP A 205 16.44 36.68 -6.72
C ASP A 205 16.04 35.61 -5.69
N PRO A 206 15.63 34.41 -6.13
CA PRO A 206 15.16 33.35 -5.25
C PRO A 206 16.18 32.92 -4.18
N LYS A 207 17.49 33.02 -4.49
CA LYS A 207 18.55 32.69 -3.51
C LYS A 207 18.59 33.73 -2.40
N GLN A 208 18.52 35.04 -2.77
CA GLN A 208 18.48 36.12 -1.78
C GLN A 208 17.22 36.05 -0.91
N VAL A 209 16.07 35.70 -1.50
CA VAL A 209 14.84 35.48 -0.74
C VAL A 209 14.97 34.29 0.20
N ALA A 210 15.57 33.19 -0.26
CA ALA A 210 15.83 32.04 0.60
C ALA A 210 16.78 32.39 1.76
N GLU A 211 17.89 33.06 1.50
CA GLU A 211 18.84 33.52 2.52
C GLU A 211 18.19 34.40 3.58
N LYS A 212 17.25 35.27 3.17
CA LYS A 212 16.56 36.22 4.06
C LYS A 212 15.48 35.57 4.90
N PHE A 213 14.70 34.66 4.34
CA PHE A 213 13.44 34.20 4.95
C PHE A 213 13.45 32.74 5.39
N GLN A 214 14.36 31.91 4.93
CA GLN A 214 14.36 30.49 5.24
C GLN A 214 14.62 30.26 6.73
N ILE A 215 13.76 29.46 7.35
CA ILE A 215 13.90 29.00 8.74
C ILE A 215 13.77 27.48 8.74
N ALA A 216 14.80 26.79 9.23
CA ALA A 216 14.85 25.32 9.25
C ALA A 216 13.54 24.74 9.84
N ASN A 217 12.90 23.83 9.11
CA ASN A 217 11.66 23.15 9.49
C ASN A 217 10.40 24.03 9.64
N ILE A 218 10.50 25.34 9.41
CA ILE A 218 9.39 26.30 9.56
C ILE A 218 9.08 27.04 8.27
N ILE A 219 10.07 27.67 7.64
CA ILE A 219 9.92 28.32 6.32
C ILE A 219 10.84 27.63 5.36
N ARG A 220 10.28 27.08 4.29
CA ARG A 220 11.02 26.55 3.14
C ARG A 220 10.85 27.50 1.96
N VAL A 221 11.94 27.93 1.40
CA VAL A 221 11.98 28.72 0.16
C VAL A 221 12.89 27.99 -0.82
N ASP A 222 12.34 27.53 -1.93
CA ASP A 222 13.16 26.90 -2.96
C ASP A 222 13.94 27.98 -3.73
N SER A 223 15.26 27.83 -3.77
CA SER A 223 16.19 28.72 -4.48
C SER A 223 16.54 28.21 -5.88
N GLN A 224 16.18 26.97 -6.20
CA GLN A 224 16.36 26.34 -7.51
C GLN A 224 15.01 25.82 -8.01
N PRO A 225 14.66 26.04 -9.27
CA PRO A 225 13.46 25.44 -9.85
C PRO A 225 13.53 23.92 -9.84
N PHE A 226 12.38 23.28 -9.66
CA PHE A 226 12.22 21.85 -9.83
C PHE A 226 11.03 21.56 -10.76
N ALA A 227 11.08 20.38 -11.39
CA ALA A 227 10.07 19.97 -12.34
C ALA A 227 8.84 19.41 -11.63
N VAL A 228 7.64 19.81 -12.07
CA VAL A 228 6.36 19.22 -11.68
C VAL A 228 5.54 18.86 -12.90
N ARG A 229 4.82 17.73 -12.81
CA ARG A 229 3.95 17.20 -13.87
C ARG A 229 2.52 17.12 -13.37
N ARG A 230 1.58 17.12 -14.30
CA ARG A 230 0.16 16.91 -13.97
C ARG A 230 -0.07 15.56 -13.27
N GLY A 231 -0.98 15.56 -12.30
CA GLY A 231 -1.29 14.39 -11.46
C GLY A 231 -0.37 14.20 -10.26
N GLN A 232 0.56 15.14 -10.00
CA GLN A 232 1.46 15.12 -8.83
C GLN A 232 0.97 15.99 -7.68
N MET A 233 -0.05 16.81 -7.91
CA MET A 233 -0.58 17.76 -6.94
C MET A 233 -2.09 17.53 -6.73
N ARG A 234 -2.64 18.13 -5.66
CA ARG A 234 -4.09 18.18 -5.44
C ARG A 234 -4.76 18.94 -6.59
N ALA A 235 -5.88 18.47 -7.10
CA ALA A 235 -6.48 18.92 -8.35
C ALA A 235 -6.77 20.44 -8.42
N ASP A 236 -7.23 21.05 -7.32
CA ASP A 236 -7.50 22.48 -7.22
C ASP A 236 -6.21 23.32 -7.32
N PHE A 237 -5.16 22.84 -6.65
CA PHE A 237 -3.85 23.48 -6.66
C PHE A 237 -3.15 23.27 -8.02
N GLU A 238 -3.22 22.05 -8.57
CA GLU A 238 -2.68 21.72 -9.88
C GLU A 238 -3.24 22.65 -10.97
N LYS A 239 -4.58 22.79 -10.99
CA LYS A 239 -5.22 23.67 -11.95
C LYS A 239 -4.69 25.10 -11.83
N ALA A 240 -4.63 25.65 -10.62
CA ALA A 240 -4.16 27.01 -10.41
C ALA A 240 -2.70 27.23 -10.81
N VAL A 241 -1.84 26.20 -10.64
CA VAL A 241 -0.41 26.28 -11.02
C VAL A 241 -0.22 26.15 -12.54
N PHE A 242 -0.92 25.19 -13.18
CA PHE A 242 -0.77 24.95 -14.63
C PHE A 242 -1.48 26.00 -15.52
N ASP A 243 -2.49 26.66 -15.00
CA ASP A 243 -3.16 27.76 -15.72
C ASP A 243 -2.40 29.09 -15.59
N LEU A 244 -1.37 29.17 -14.73
CA LEU A 244 -0.65 30.40 -14.45
C LEU A 244 0.48 30.61 -15.48
N PRO A 245 0.58 31.78 -16.15
CA PRO A 245 1.66 32.08 -17.07
C PRO A 245 3.06 32.02 -16.41
N ALA A 246 4.08 31.71 -17.21
CA ALA A 246 5.47 31.77 -16.77
C ALA A 246 5.85 33.13 -16.17
N GLY A 247 6.60 33.11 -15.09
CA GLY A 247 7.01 34.30 -14.33
C GLY A 247 6.03 34.72 -13.22
N GLN A 248 4.81 34.23 -13.26
CA GLN A 248 3.78 34.59 -12.27
C GLN A 248 3.81 33.70 -11.00
N VAL A 249 3.16 34.22 -9.94
CA VAL A 249 3.10 33.60 -8.60
C VAL A 249 1.64 33.35 -8.26
N THR A 250 1.32 32.14 -7.79
CA THR A 250 -0.04 31.78 -7.36
C THR A 250 -0.48 32.58 -6.14
N GLU A 251 -1.77 32.56 -5.87
CA GLU A 251 -2.29 32.94 -4.56
C GLU A 251 -1.77 31.97 -3.47
N LEU A 252 -2.00 32.35 -2.19
CA LEU A 252 -1.69 31.46 -1.07
C LEU A 252 -2.67 30.29 -1.01
N PHE A 253 -2.13 29.10 -0.89
CA PHE A 253 -2.88 27.88 -0.66
C PHE A 253 -2.68 27.37 0.77
N ASP A 254 -3.77 26.88 1.36
CA ASP A 254 -3.76 26.23 2.66
C ASP A 254 -3.64 24.70 2.50
N PHE A 255 -2.52 24.15 2.97
CA PHE A 255 -2.25 22.71 2.99
C PHE A 255 -2.56 22.07 4.37
N GLY A 256 -3.34 22.73 5.21
CA GLY A 256 -3.66 22.29 6.57
C GLY A 256 -2.55 22.62 7.57
N THR A 257 -1.40 22.00 7.46
CA THR A 257 -0.24 22.23 8.36
C THR A 257 0.70 23.35 7.90
N ALA A 258 0.51 23.89 6.71
CA ALA A 258 1.33 24.96 6.13
C ALA A 258 0.49 25.82 5.18
N LEU A 259 0.88 27.07 5.03
CA LEU A 259 0.51 27.93 3.90
C LEU A 259 1.64 27.92 2.87
N GLY A 260 1.30 28.03 1.61
CA GLY A 260 2.33 28.07 0.56
C GLY A 260 1.84 28.66 -0.74
N PHE A 261 2.78 28.97 -1.61
CA PHE A 261 2.54 29.42 -2.96
C PHE A 261 3.63 28.88 -3.90
N VAL A 262 3.39 29.00 -5.20
CA VAL A 262 4.31 28.58 -6.25
C VAL A 262 4.54 29.72 -7.20
N LYS A 263 5.79 29.92 -7.64
CA LYS A 263 6.15 30.71 -8.81
C LYS A 263 6.40 29.78 -9.98
N VAL A 264 5.67 29.96 -11.07
CA VAL A 264 5.93 29.26 -12.33
C VAL A 264 7.12 29.94 -13.02
N VAL A 265 8.18 29.19 -13.25
CA VAL A 265 9.38 29.70 -13.92
C VAL A 265 9.26 29.54 -15.45
N SER A 266 8.87 28.35 -15.88
CA SER A 266 8.63 28.07 -17.30
C SER A 266 7.66 26.91 -17.49
N HIS A 267 6.99 26.90 -18.63
CA HIS A 267 6.23 25.80 -19.18
C HIS A 267 7.11 25.06 -20.19
N GLN A 268 7.16 23.77 -20.08
CA GLN A 268 7.87 22.88 -20.99
C GLN A 268 6.90 21.85 -21.57
N PRO A 269 6.85 21.68 -22.89
CA PRO A 269 6.07 20.60 -23.46
C PRO A 269 6.61 19.27 -22.92
N GLY A 270 5.70 18.36 -22.57
CA GLY A 270 6.09 17.02 -22.19
C GLY A 270 6.83 16.33 -23.33
N ASP A 271 7.71 15.40 -22.96
CA ASP A 271 8.38 14.55 -23.96
C ASP A 271 7.74 13.16 -24.02
N LEU A 272 7.67 12.59 -25.22
CA LEU A 272 7.06 11.27 -25.44
C LEU A 272 7.73 10.18 -24.58
N LYS A 273 9.05 10.22 -24.44
CA LYS A 273 9.80 9.20 -23.71
C LYS A 273 9.42 9.20 -22.22
N GLY A 274 9.34 10.37 -21.61
CA GLY A 274 8.92 10.54 -20.22
C GLY A 274 7.44 10.22 -20.01
N ALA A 275 6.59 10.49 -21.00
CA ALA A 275 5.15 10.22 -20.96
C ALA A 275 4.79 8.75 -21.23
N THR A 276 5.63 8.01 -21.98
CA THR A 276 5.36 6.63 -22.43
C THR A 276 4.84 5.71 -21.33
N PRO A 277 5.46 5.56 -20.13
CA PRO A 277 4.99 4.63 -19.11
C PRO A 277 3.57 4.95 -18.62
N LYS A 278 3.25 6.23 -18.49
CA LYS A 278 1.91 6.69 -18.08
C LYS A 278 0.87 6.40 -19.15
N ILE A 279 1.21 6.68 -20.43
CA ILE A 279 0.34 6.44 -21.57
C ILE A 279 0.06 4.95 -21.73
N GLU A 280 1.09 4.11 -21.69
CA GLU A 280 0.94 2.66 -21.79
C GLU A 280 0.03 2.11 -20.71
N SER A 281 0.21 2.56 -19.46
CA SER A 281 -0.66 2.19 -18.35
C SER A 281 -2.11 2.62 -18.59
N THR A 282 -2.33 3.85 -19.06
CA THR A 282 -3.67 4.39 -19.35
C THR A 282 -4.34 3.63 -20.48
N LEU A 283 -3.66 3.44 -21.60
CA LEU A 283 -4.20 2.72 -22.76
C LEU A 283 -4.47 1.24 -22.45
N ARG A 284 -3.59 0.60 -21.67
CA ARG A 284 -3.79 -0.77 -21.20
C ARG A 284 -5.06 -0.88 -20.37
N GLN A 285 -5.26 0.01 -19.42
CA GLN A 285 -6.47 0.02 -18.59
C GLN A 285 -7.73 0.30 -19.42
N GLN A 286 -7.68 1.23 -20.38
CA GLN A 286 -8.79 1.51 -21.29
C GLN A 286 -9.17 0.28 -22.12
N LYS A 287 -8.17 -0.42 -22.69
CA LYS A 287 -8.40 -1.65 -23.46
C LYS A 287 -9.00 -2.78 -22.62
N ILE A 288 -8.49 -2.94 -21.37
CA ILE A 288 -9.07 -3.91 -20.42
C ILE A 288 -10.53 -3.57 -20.13
N ASN A 289 -10.81 -2.30 -19.78
CA ASN A 289 -12.18 -1.86 -19.51
C ASN A 289 -13.09 -2.08 -20.71
N SER A 290 -12.64 -1.74 -21.93
CA SER A 290 -13.40 -1.98 -23.14
C SER A 290 -13.71 -3.45 -23.39
N ALA A 291 -12.75 -4.35 -23.10
CA ALA A 291 -12.97 -5.79 -23.20
C ALA A 291 -14.00 -6.28 -22.15
N LEU A 292 -13.95 -5.76 -20.92
CA LEU A 292 -14.93 -6.08 -19.88
C LEU A 292 -16.33 -5.54 -20.23
N ASP A 293 -16.42 -4.34 -20.79
CA ASP A 293 -17.69 -3.76 -21.22
C ASP A 293 -18.29 -4.53 -22.40
N ALA A 294 -17.47 -5.06 -23.31
CA ALA A 294 -17.92 -5.94 -24.37
C ALA A 294 -18.58 -7.22 -23.84
N LEU A 295 -18.09 -7.78 -22.71
CA LEU A 295 -18.74 -8.91 -22.05
C LEU A 295 -20.13 -8.54 -21.54
N LYS A 296 -20.32 -7.33 -20.99
CA LYS A 296 -21.61 -6.85 -20.50
C LYS A 296 -22.63 -6.66 -21.62
N VAL A 297 -22.21 -6.09 -22.76
CA VAL A 297 -23.08 -5.85 -23.92
C VAL A 297 -23.70 -7.14 -24.44
N ASN A 298 -22.96 -8.23 -24.41
CA ASN A 298 -23.42 -9.54 -24.91
C ASN A 298 -24.20 -10.35 -23.86
N ALA A 299 -24.25 -9.89 -22.60
CA ALA A 299 -24.92 -10.58 -21.52
C ALA A 299 -26.35 -10.05 -21.31
N LYS A 300 -27.28 -10.95 -21.03
CA LYS A 300 -28.64 -10.56 -20.57
C LYS A 300 -28.54 -10.28 -19.06
N ILE A 301 -28.27 -9.01 -18.73
CA ILE A 301 -28.08 -8.59 -17.34
C ILE A 301 -29.42 -8.03 -16.84
N TRP A 302 -29.87 -8.54 -15.70
CA TRP A 302 -30.94 -7.97 -14.91
C TRP A 302 -30.43 -7.79 -13.47
N VAL A 303 -30.68 -6.63 -12.88
CA VAL A 303 -30.29 -6.28 -11.52
C VAL A 303 -31.51 -5.67 -10.84
N ASP A 304 -31.80 -6.09 -9.63
CA ASP A 304 -32.82 -5.46 -8.79
C ASP A 304 -32.21 -4.23 -8.10
N ASP A 305 -32.38 -3.06 -8.70
CA ASP A 305 -31.87 -1.81 -8.17
C ASP A 305 -32.45 -1.50 -6.77
N ALA A 306 -33.68 -1.89 -6.48
CA ALA A 306 -34.29 -1.66 -5.19
C ALA A 306 -33.56 -2.43 -4.07
N TYR A 307 -33.11 -3.64 -4.34
CA TYR A 307 -32.31 -4.43 -3.40
C TYR A 307 -30.92 -3.82 -3.17
N PHE A 308 -30.23 -3.40 -4.22
CA PHE A 308 -28.86 -2.91 -4.13
C PHE A 308 -28.74 -1.44 -3.69
N THR A 309 -29.78 -0.63 -3.86
CA THR A 309 -29.80 0.78 -3.41
C THR A 309 -30.47 0.97 -2.05
N SER A 310 -31.02 -0.08 -1.47
CA SER A 310 -31.67 -0.01 -0.16
C SER A 310 -30.67 0.39 0.93
N PRO A 311 -31.01 1.35 1.82
CA PRO A 311 -30.07 1.88 2.84
C PRO A 311 -29.88 0.93 4.05
N ALA A 312 -30.01 -0.36 3.90
CA ALA A 312 -29.75 -1.37 4.95
C ALA A 312 -28.29 -1.31 5.51
N ALA A 313 -27.40 -0.60 4.84
CA ALA A 313 -26.01 -0.41 5.28
C ALA A 313 -25.84 0.65 6.41
N GLN A 314 -26.90 1.34 6.83
CA GLN A 314 -26.84 2.36 7.91
C GLN A 314 -27.38 1.89 9.25
N GLN A 315 -27.81 0.65 9.37
CA GLN A 315 -28.14 0.08 10.67
C GLN A 315 -26.83 -0.41 11.32
N GLY A 316 -26.29 0.41 12.23
CA GLY A 316 -25.19 0.02 13.12
C GLY A 316 -25.53 -1.27 13.87
N PRO A 317 -24.52 -1.96 14.46
CA PRO A 317 -24.74 -3.22 15.15
C PRO A 317 -25.90 -3.09 16.17
N PRO A 318 -26.77 -4.09 16.29
CA PRO A 318 -27.93 -4.02 17.19
C PRO A 318 -27.46 -3.64 18.59
N LYS A 319 -28.09 -2.60 19.13
CA LYS A 319 -27.83 -2.16 20.50
C LYS A 319 -28.04 -3.36 21.46
N PRO A 320 -27.06 -3.69 22.32
CA PRO A 320 -27.22 -4.78 23.25
C PRO A 320 -28.49 -4.57 24.09
N PRO A 321 -29.25 -5.65 24.40
CA PRO A 321 -30.46 -5.54 25.18
C PRO A 321 -30.14 -4.83 26.49
N SER A 322 -30.90 -3.79 26.83
CA SER A 322 -30.84 -3.10 28.11
C SER A 322 -31.13 -4.09 29.20
N THR A 323 -30.19 -4.29 30.11
CA THR A 323 -30.34 -5.13 31.31
C THR A 323 -31.51 -4.57 32.12
N PRO A 324 -32.50 -5.42 32.51
CA PRO A 324 -33.57 -4.98 33.42
C PRO A 324 -32.96 -4.52 34.74
N GLY A 325 -33.39 -3.33 35.18
CA GLY A 325 -32.92 -2.72 36.42
C GLY A 325 -33.02 -3.65 37.60
N ALA A 326 -31.98 -3.67 38.44
CA ALA A 326 -31.99 -4.38 39.72
C ALA A 326 -33.15 -3.88 40.62
N PRO A 327 -33.83 -4.78 41.35
CA PRO A 327 -34.91 -4.40 42.28
C PRO A 327 -34.35 -3.56 43.44
N PRO A 328 -35.16 -2.63 43.97
CA PRO A 328 -34.72 -1.78 45.08
C PRO A 328 -34.49 -2.60 46.35
N VAL A 329 -33.38 -2.30 47.04
CA VAL A 329 -33.01 -2.89 48.32
C VAL A 329 -33.98 -2.33 49.40
N PRO A 330 -34.64 -3.16 50.19
CA PRO A 330 -35.50 -2.67 51.30
C PRO A 330 -34.64 -2.07 52.42
N LYS A 331 -35.19 -0.98 53.03
CA LYS A 331 -34.60 -0.30 54.17
C LYS A 331 -34.72 -1.15 55.43
#